data_7ae47ae4c1b664c2f446f540c023a28d
#
_entry.id   7ae47ae4c1b664c2f446f540c023a28d
#
_cell.length_a   1.000
_cell.length_b   1.000
_cell.length_c   1.000
_cell.angle_alpha   90.00
_cell.angle_beta   90.00
_cell.angle_gamma   90.00
#
_symmetry.space_group_name_H-M   'P 1'
#
loop_
_entity.id
_entity.type
_entity.pdbx_description
1 polymer ?
#
loop_
_entity_poly.entity_id
_entity_poly.type
_entity_poly.pdbx_seq_one_letter_code
_entity_poly.pdbx_strand_id
1 'polypeptide(L)'
;MIRNCSLEEISDGKLYSENDMVKTDTNQCQGCNSVCCHGMGDSIVLDPYDICRLTRQLQMPFESLVEKHLALNVVDGVILPNLKMAGENETCTFLNEQQRCRIHGARPGICRLFPLGRYWQDDTHFQYILQKDECHKHNLTKIKVKKWLDTPDLEAYNAFLVTWHAFLKEIQAAQQGLDEGQNRILTTVSYTH
;
A
#
# COMPACT_ATOMS: atom_id res chain seq x y z
N MET A 1 9.33 -1.81 5.21
CA MET A 1 9.55 -3.27 5.11
C MET A 1 10.61 -3.51 4.03
N ILE A 2 11.80 -3.91 4.44
CA ILE A 2 12.89 -4.29 3.50
C ILE A 2 12.75 -5.80 3.29
N ARG A 3 12.45 -6.21 2.05
CA ARG A 3 12.46 -7.63 1.69
C ARG A 3 13.86 -8.00 1.22
N ASN A 4 14.43 -9.05 1.79
CA ASN A 4 15.74 -9.59 1.41
C ASN A 4 15.58 -10.51 0.18
N CYS A 5 15.20 -9.94 -0.97
CA CYS A 5 15.01 -10.64 -2.23
C CYS A 5 15.60 -9.80 -3.36
N SER A 6 16.13 -10.45 -4.39
CA SER A 6 16.67 -9.73 -5.55
C SER A 6 15.53 -9.15 -6.41
N LEU A 7 15.85 -8.09 -7.16
CA LEU A 7 14.88 -7.44 -8.05
C LEU A 7 14.34 -8.46 -9.09
N GLU A 8 15.19 -9.34 -9.58
CA GLU A 8 14.86 -10.36 -10.58
C GLU A 8 13.94 -11.44 -10.04
N GLU A 9 13.98 -11.70 -8.73
CA GLU A 9 13.09 -12.69 -8.10
C GLU A 9 11.66 -12.19 -7.99
N ILE A 10 11.47 -10.90 -7.70
CA ILE A 10 10.15 -10.32 -7.41
C ILE A 10 9.53 -9.56 -8.58
N SER A 11 10.30 -9.26 -9.64
CA SER A 11 9.85 -8.40 -10.73
C SER A 11 10.34 -8.89 -12.09
N ASP A 12 9.99 -8.18 -13.14
CA ASP A 12 10.51 -8.39 -14.49
C ASP A 12 11.96 -7.89 -14.67
N GLY A 13 12.64 -7.53 -13.57
CA GLY A 13 14.02 -7.06 -13.54
C GLY A 13 14.20 -5.62 -14.02
N LYS A 14 13.12 -4.86 -14.22
CA LYS A 14 13.18 -3.50 -14.73
C LYS A 14 12.71 -2.49 -13.69
N LEU A 15 13.33 -1.32 -13.72
CA LEU A 15 12.90 -0.14 -12.99
C LEU A 15 12.14 0.79 -13.94
N TYR A 16 11.02 1.30 -13.49
CA TYR A 16 10.13 2.17 -14.26
C TYR A 16 9.98 3.53 -13.60
N SER A 17 10.01 4.57 -14.40
CA SER A 17 9.55 5.90 -14.03
C SER A 17 8.04 6.02 -14.22
N GLU A 18 7.44 7.10 -13.73
CA GLU A 18 6.01 7.37 -13.91
C GLU A 18 5.58 7.54 -15.38
N ASN A 19 6.51 7.91 -16.26
CA ASN A 19 6.27 8.10 -17.68
C ASN A 19 6.50 6.85 -18.54
N ASP A 20 7.11 5.81 -17.97
CA ASP A 20 7.38 4.58 -18.69
C ASP A 20 6.10 3.75 -18.91
N MET A 21 6.17 2.87 -19.91
CA MET A 21 5.07 1.99 -20.30
C MET A 21 5.22 0.63 -19.63
N VAL A 22 4.18 0.22 -18.92
CA VAL A 22 4.07 -1.12 -18.32
C VAL A 22 2.91 -1.89 -18.92
N LYS A 23 2.93 -3.21 -18.84
CA LYS A 23 1.82 -4.07 -19.25
C LYS A 23 0.96 -4.39 -18.04
N THR A 24 -0.26 -3.89 -18.01
CA THR A 24 -1.23 -4.12 -16.93
C THR A 24 -2.63 -4.35 -17.50
N ASP A 25 -3.58 -4.75 -16.64
CA ASP A 25 -5.00 -4.86 -17.02
C ASP A 25 -5.66 -3.49 -17.02
N THR A 26 -5.79 -2.87 -18.18
CA THR A 26 -6.44 -1.55 -18.33
C THR A 26 -7.97 -1.59 -18.30
N ASN A 27 -8.59 -2.76 -18.14
CA ASN A 27 -10.04 -2.93 -18.09
C ASN A 27 -10.61 -2.79 -16.66
N GLN A 28 -10.05 -1.92 -15.85
CA GLN A 28 -10.52 -1.59 -14.48
C GLN A 28 -10.80 -2.83 -13.61
N CYS A 29 -9.99 -3.86 -13.75
CA CYS A 29 -10.15 -5.14 -13.05
C CYS A 29 -11.48 -5.87 -13.34
N GLN A 30 -12.16 -5.59 -14.45
CA GLN A 30 -13.36 -6.35 -14.84
C GLN A 30 -13.00 -7.81 -15.14
N GLY A 31 -13.79 -8.74 -14.60
CA GLY A 31 -13.51 -10.18 -14.68
C GLY A 31 -12.24 -10.62 -13.96
N CYS A 32 -11.74 -9.83 -13.01
CA CYS A 32 -10.65 -10.20 -12.13
C CYS A 32 -11.15 -11.14 -11.02
N ASN A 33 -10.34 -12.13 -10.65
CA ASN A 33 -10.59 -13.03 -9.52
C ASN A 33 -10.22 -12.40 -8.18
N SER A 34 -10.00 -11.08 -8.13
CA SER A 34 -9.71 -10.31 -6.92
C SER A 34 -8.48 -10.78 -6.14
N VAL A 35 -7.46 -11.29 -6.84
CA VAL A 35 -6.24 -11.86 -6.22
C VAL A 35 -5.63 -10.90 -5.19
N CYS A 36 -5.57 -9.59 -5.52
CA CYS A 36 -5.07 -8.56 -4.61
C CYS A 36 -5.95 -8.29 -3.37
N CYS A 37 -7.07 -9.00 -3.23
CA CYS A 37 -7.99 -8.89 -2.09
C CYS A 37 -8.07 -10.17 -1.25
N HIS A 38 -7.21 -11.16 -1.51
CA HIS A 38 -7.15 -12.41 -0.78
C HIS A 38 -5.73 -12.74 -0.37
N GLY A 39 -5.55 -13.32 0.82
CA GLY A 39 -4.26 -13.80 1.31
C GLY A 39 -3.19 -12.72 1.49
N MET A 40 -3.61 -11.45 1.66
CA MET A 40 -2.66 -10.35 1.81
C MET A 40 -2.11 -10.21 3.24
N GLY A 41 -2.69 -10.92 4.21
CA GLY A 41 -2.29 -10.81 5.60
C GLY A 41 -2.29 -9.35 6.06
N ASP A 42 -1.18 -8.90 6.60
CA ASP A 42 -0.94 -7.52 7.08
C ASP A 42 -0.10 -6.66 6.10
N SER A 43 0.08 -7.13 4.86
CA SER A 43 0.95 -6.45 3.88
C SER A 43 0.38 -5.14 3.31
N ILE A 44 -0.93 -4.92 3.41
CA ILE A 44 -1.58 -3.71 2.90
C ILE A 44 -1.54 -2.60 3.96
N VAL A 45 -0.34 -2.07 4.18
CA VAL A 45 -0.08 -0.96 5.10
C VAL A 45 -0.60 0.34 4.51
N LEU A 46 -1.27 1.14 5.35
CA LEU A 46 -1.88 2.41 4.97
C LEU A 46 -1.04 3.59 5.45
N ASP A 47 -0.86 4.56 4.59
CA ASP A 47 -0.30 5.85 4.96
C ASP A 47 -1.41 6.83 5.43
N PRO A 48 -1.05 7.99 6.03
CA PRO A 48 -2.03 8.99 6.47
C PRO A 48 -2.91 9.53 5.34
N TYR A 49 -2.40 9.61 4.12
CA TYR A 49 -3.19 10.03 2.96
C TYR A 49 -4.27 9.01 2.60
N ASP A 50 -3.94 7.72 2.67
CA ASP A 50 -4.90 6.64 2.48
C ASP A 50 -6.03 6.69 3.51
N ILE A 51 -5.70 6.90 4.78
CA ILE A 51 -6.68 7.06 5.87
C ILE A 51 -7.58 8.25 5.60
N CYS A 52 -7.02 9.41 5.26
CA CYS A 52 -7.78 10.61 4.93
C CYS A 52 -8.76 10.37 3.75
N ARG A 53 -8.34 9.66 2.72
CA ARG A 53 -9.21 9.32 1.58
C ARG A 53 -10.32 8.35 1.96
N LEU A 54 -10.02 7.32 2.75
CA LEU A 54 -11.00 6.34 3.21
C LEU A 54 -12.06 6.96 4.11
N THR A 55 -11.64 7.78 5.11
CA THR A 55 -12.58 8.47 6.01
C THR A 55 -13.54 9.37 5.24
N ARG A 56 -13.03 10.12 4.25
CA ARG A 56 -13.86 11.00 3.40
C ARG A 56 -14.80 10.21 2.49
N GLN A 57 -14.30 9.18 1.81
CA GLN A 57 -15.11 8.39 0.88
C GLN A 57 -16.22 7.61 1.59
N LEU A 58 -15.93 7.07 2.76
CA LEU A 58 -16.87 6.26 3.52
C LEU A 58 -17.71 7.09 4.49
N GLN A 59 -17.40 8.38 4.66
CA GLN A 59 -17.98 9.26 5.70
C GLN A 59 -17.92 8.60 7.09
N MET A 60 -16.79 7.97 7.39
CA MET A 60 -16.59 7.18 8.58
C MET A 60 -15.35 7.69 9.33
N PRO A 61 -15.45 7.95 10.65
CA PRO A 61 -14.29 8.37 11.44
C PRO A 61 -13.27 7.24 11.56
N PHE A 62 -12.03 7.59 11.88
CA PHE A 62 -10.90 6.66 11.93
C PHE A 62 -11.15 5.48 12.89
N GLU A 63 -11.70 5.75 14.07
CA GLU A 63 -12.01 4.75 15.08
C GLU A 63 -12.96 3.67 14.52
N SER A 64 -13.99 4.08 13.78
CA SER A 64 -14.92 3.15 13.13
C SER A 64 -14.27 2.36 11.99
N LEU A 65 -13.30 2.97 11.29
CA LEU A 65 -12.50 2.24 10.30
C LEU A 65 -11.65 1.16 10.97
N VAL A 66 -10.98 1.48 12.08
CA VAL A 66 -10.17 0.53 12.85
C VAL A 66 -11.03 -0.64 13.33
N GLU A 67 -12.19 -0.36 13.88
CA GLU A 67 -13.10 -1.40 14.37
C GLU A 67 -13.49 -2.40 13.27
N LYS A 68 -13.87 -1.88 12.09
CA LYS A 68 -14.52 -2.67 11.04
C LYS A 68 -13.58 -3.18 9.96
N HIS A 69 -12.61 -2.38 9.56
CA HIS A 69 -11.88 -2.57 8.31
C HIS A 69 -10.37 -2.54 8.41
N LEU A 70 -9.83 -2.07 9.53
CA LEU A 70 -8.38 -1.97 9.72
C LEU A 70 -7.93 -2.85 10.87
N ALA A 71 -6.66 -3.24 10.81
CA ALA A 71 -5.91 -3.79 11.92
C ALA A 71 -4.74 -2.86 12.21
N LEU A 72 -4.31 -2.79 13.46
CA LEU A 72 -3.11 -2.05 13.86
C LEU A 72 -2.00 -3.06 14.15
N ASN A 73 -0.95 -3.05 13.34
CA ASN A 73 0.17 -3.97 13.46
C ASN A 73 1.48 -3.21 13.64
N VAL A 74 2.44 -3.86 14.28
CA VAL A 74 3.80 -3.33 14.39
C VAL A 74 4.54 -3.62 13.09
N VAL A 75 4.92 -2.57 12.37
CA VAL A 75 5.69 -2.64 11.13
C VAL A 75 7.01 -1.91 11.36
N ASP A 76 8.11 -2.65 11.36
CA ASP A 76 9.45 -2.11 11.61
C ASP A 76 9.52 -1.23 12.89
N GLY A 77 8.86 -1.67 13.97
CA GLY A 77 8.84 -0.98 15.26
C GLY A 77 7.76 0.11 15.40
N VAL A 78 7.05 0.47 14.35
CA VAL A 78 5.98 1.48 14.38
C VAL A 78 4.62 0.82 14.23
N ILE A 79 3.64 1.24 15.03
CA ILE A 79 2.25 0.76 14.87
C ILE A 79 1.65 1.47 13.65
N LEU A 80 1.31 0.69 12.63
CA LEU A 80 0.70 1.18 11.39
C LEU A 80 -0.63 0.48 11.12
N PRO A 81 -1.63 1.20 10.55
CA PRO A 81 -2.86 0.59 10.13
C PRO A 81 -2.67 -0.23 8.84
N ASN A 82 -3.32 -1.37 8.79
CA ASN A 82 -3.36 -2.28 7.64
C ASN A 82 -4.81 -2.56 7.27
N LEU A 83 -5.08 -2.87 6.01
CA LEU A 83 -6.39 -3.42 5.65
C LEU A 83 -6.61 -4.76 6.33
N LYS A 84 -7.77 -4.90 6.97
CA LYS A 84 -8.14 -6.13 7.68
C LYS A 84 -8.56 -7.21 6.70
N MET A 85 -7.94 -8.37 6.83
CA MET A 85 -8.36 -9.60 6.18
C MET A 85 -9.26 -10.39 7.14
N ALA A 86 -10.28 -11.05 6.64
CA ALA A 86 -11.27 -11.76 7.44
C ALA A 86 -11.60 -13.15 6.86
N GLY A 87 -12.03 -14.06 7.73
CA GLY A 87 -12.41 -15.43 7.38
C GLY A 87 -11.22 -16.33 7.04
N GLU A 88 -11.51 -17.59 6.79
CA GLU A 88 -10.50 -18.63 6.49
C GLU A 88 -9.71 -18.35 5.19
N ASN A 89 -10.34 -17.65 4.25
CA ASN A 89 -9.73 -17.28 2.98
C ASN A 89 -8.96 -15.94 3.02
N GLU A 90 -8.76 -15.36 4.21
CA GLU A 90 -8.10 -14.06 4.37
C GLU A 90 -8.60 -13.02 3.36
N THR A 91 -9.90 -12.81 3.31
CA THR A 91 -10.54 -11.91 2.35
C THR A 91 -10.57 -10.48 2.88
N CYS A 92 -10.19 -9.51 2.04
CA CYS A 92 -10.28 -8.09 2.38
C CYS A 92 -11.72 -7.70 2.74
N THR A 93 -11.89 -7.03 3.89
CA THR A 93 -13.23 -6.62 4.40
C THR A 93 -13.97 -5.64 3.47
N PHE A 94 -13.29 -5.07 2.48
CA PHE A 94 -13.90 -4.23 1.44
C PHE A 94 -14.30 -4.99 0.17
N LEU A 95 -14.05 -6.29 0.09
CA LEU A 95 -14.53 -7.10 -1.03
C LEU A 95 -16.02 -7.44 -0.82
N ASN A 96 -16.85 -7.24 -1.86
CA ASN A 96 -18.26 -7.59 -1.81
C ASN A 96 -18.51 -9.02 -2.34
N GLU A 97 -19.76 -9.47 -2.24
CA GLU A 97 -20.18 -10.80 -2.71
C GLU A 97 -19.97 -11.01 -4.20
N GLN A 98 -19.98 -9.94 -5.01
CA GLN A 98 -19.71 -9.97 -6.44
C GLN A 98 -18.21 -9.95 -6.76
N GLN A 99 -17.34 -10.17 -5.76
CA GLN A 99 -15.89 -10.14 -5.90
C GLN A 99 -15.38 -8.78 -6.42
N ARG A 100 -16.01 -7.66 -5.96
CA ARG A 100 -15.61 -6.30 -6.34
C ARG A 100 -15.24 -5.47 -5.11
N CYS A 101 -14.19 -4.68 -5.25
CA CYS A 101 -13.74 -3.76 -4.20
C CYS A 101 -14.76 -2.61 -4.03
N ARG A 102 -15.39 -2.49 -2.85
CA ARG A 102 -16.33 -1.41 -2.53
C ARG A 102 -15.70 -0.02 -2.48
N ILE A 103 -14.41 0.03 -2.24
CA ILE A 103 -13.63 1.28 -2.18
C ILE A 103 -12.76 1.48 -3.42
N HIS A 104 -13.14 0.93 -4.59
CA HIS A 104 -12.27 0.93 -5.78
C HIS A 104 -11.77 2.32 -6.15
N GLY A 105 -12.60 3.35 -6.07
CA GLY A 105 -12.22 4.75 -6.35
C GLY A 105 -11.33 5.40 -5.28
N ALA A 106 -11.37 4.89 -4.04
CA ALA A 106 -10.56 5.38 -2.91
C ALA A 106 -9.56 4.34 -2.41
N ARG A 107 -9.21 3.36 -3.26
CA ARG A 107 -8.23 2.33 -2.90
C ARG A 107 -6.97 2.95 -2.30
N PRO A 108 -6.38 2.34 -1.27
CA PRO A 108 -5.07 2.70 -0.77
C PRO A 108 -4.00 2.72 -1.87
N GLY A 109 -2.96 3.50 -1.67
CA GLY A 109 -1.88 3.66 -2.64
C GLY A 109 -1.26 2.34 -3.07
N ILE A 110 -1.04 1.42 -2.12
CA ILE A 110 -0.51 0.08 -2.42
C ILE A 110 -1.49 -0.76 -3.26
N CYS A 111 -2.80 -0.66 -3.02
CA CYS A 111 -3.82 -1.36 -3.82
C CYS A 111 -3.96 -0.76 -5.24
N ARG A 112 -3.74 0.55 -5.41
CA ARG A 112 -3.72 1.20 -6.73
C ARG A 112 -2.45 0.86 -7.51
N LEU A 113 -1.36 0.69 -6.78
CA LEU A 113 -0.07 0.34 -7.34
C LEU A 113 -0.08 -1.06 -7.97
N PHE A 114 -0.72 -2.04 -7.30
CA PHE A 114 -0.73 -3.44 -7.73
C PHE A 114 -1.16 -3.61 -9.22
N PRO A 115 -0.47 -4.42 -10.04
CA PRO A 115 0.65 -5.32 -9.72
C PRO A 115 2.03 -4.67 -9.72
N LEU A 116 2.11 -3.36 -9.75
CA LEU A 116 3.38 -2.67 -9.57
C LEU A 116 3.78 -2.68 -8.08
N GLY A 117 5.08 -2.47 -7.83
CA GLY A 117 5.65 -2.20 -6.51
C GLY A 117 6.47 -0.92 -6.53
N ARG A 118 6.78 -0.36 -5.36
CA ARG A 118 7.80 0.68 -5.20
C ARG A 118 9.11 0.03 -4.81
N TYR A 119 10.17 0.41 -5.49
CA TYR A 119 11.53 0.00 -5.19
C TYR A 119 12.33 1.23 -4.77
N TRP A 120 12.65 1.32 -3.49
CA TRP A 120 13.46 2.39 -2.92
C TRP A 120 14.92 2.14 -3.26
N GLN A 121 15.53 3.09 -3.96
CA GLN A 121 16.97 3.06 -4.30
C GLN A 121 17.80 3.63 -3.14
N ASP A 122 17.26 4.63 -2.47
CA ASP A 122 17.76 5.27 -1.26
C ASP A 122 16.58 5.83 -0.44
N ASP A 123 16.84 6.56 0.63
CA ASP A 123 15.79 7.10 1.52
C ASP A 123 14.96 8.24 0.88
N THR A 124 15.37 8.74 -0.29
CA THR A 124 14.73 9.87 -0.96
C THR A 124 14.22 9.57 -2.37
N HIS A 125 14.64 8.44 -2.94
CA HIS A 125 14.31 8.10 -4.32
C HIS A 125 13.76 6.69 -4.43
N PHE A 126 12.66 6.54 -5.16
CA PHE A 126 12.12 5.26 -5.53
C PHE A 126 11.74 5.22 -7.02
N GLN A 127 11.72 4.04 -7.56
CA GLN A 127 11.16 3.74 -8.87
C GLN A 127 10.10 2.64 -8.73
N TYR A 128 9.40 2.37 -9.81
CA TYR A 128 8.40 1.32 -9.83
C TYR A 128 8.98 0.04 -10.42
N ILE A 129 8.46 -1.09 -9.98
CA ILE A 129 8.75 -2.42 -10.52
C ILE A 129 7.44 -3.07 -10.95
N LEU A 130 7.48 -3.94 -11.94
CA LEU A 130 6.35 -4.80 -12.30
C LEU A 130 6.58 -6.17 -11.65
N GLN A 131 5.75 -6.50 -10.66
CA GLN A 131 5.85 -7.74 -9.91
C GLN A 131 5.47 -8.93 -10.80
N LYS A 132 6.23 -10.04 -10.69
CA LYS A 132 5.97 -11.26 -11.45
C LYS A 132 4.78 -12.01 -10.87
N ASP A 133 4.01 -12.62 -11.76
CA ASP A 133 2.96 -13.59 -11.45
C ASP A 133 1.87 -13.15 -10.45
N GLU A 134 1.84 -11.85 -10.12
CA GLU A 134 0.89 -11.30 -9.16
C GLU A 134 -0.48 -11.02 -9.78
N CYS A 135 -0.54 -10.65 -11.04
CA CYS A 135 -1.79 -10.43 -11.76
C CYS A 135 -1.99 -11.50 -12.83
N HIS A 136 -2.91 -12.42 -12.59
CA HIS A 136 -3.16 -13.59 -13.44
C HIS A 136 -3.98 -13.29 -14.71
N LYS A 137 -4.11 -12.04 -15.11
CA LYS A 137 -4.80 -11.67 -16.34
C LYS A 137 -3.92 -11.85 -17.57
N HIS A 138 -4.52 -12.34 -18.65
CA HIS A 138 -3.80 -12.69 -19.90
C HIS A 138 -3.80 -11.56 -20.95
N ASN A 139 -4.80 -10.70 -20.96
CA ASN A 139 -4.95 -9.65 -21.97
C ASN A 139 -4.42 -8.29 -21.48
N LEU A 140 -3.13 -8.26 -21.11
CA LEU A 140 -2.50 -7.05 -20.63
C LEU A 140 -2.21 -6.08 -21.78
N THR A 141 -2.47 -4.80 -21.56
CA THR A 141 -2.16 -3.73 -22.50
C THR A 141 -1.11 -2.79 -21.95
N LYS A 142 -0.45 -2.04 -22.84
CA LYS A 142 0.55 -1.05 -22.41
C LYS A 142 -0.13 0.23 -21.95
N ILE A 143 0.26 0.69 -20.76
CA ILE A 143 -0.19 1.96 -20.17
C ILE A 143 0.98 2.66 -19.48
N LYS A 144 0.98 3.99 -19.45
CA LYS A 144 1.96 4.73 -18.63
C LYS A 144 1.73 4.47 -17.14
N VAL A 145 2.80 4.30 -16.36
CA VAL A 145 2.74 4.08 -14.91
C VAL A 145 1.83 5.11 -14.24
N LYS A 146 2.02 6.41 -14.49
CA LYS A 146 1.17 7.46 -13.91
C LYS A 146 -0.32 7.33 -14.23
N LYS A 147 -0.67 6.82 -15.41
CA LYS A 147 -2.07 6.59 -15.78
C LYS A 147 -2.64 5.33 -15.10
N TRP A 148 -1.79 4.33 -14.89
CA TRP A 148 -2.18 3.14 -14.13
C TRP A 148 -2.48 3.47 -12.67
N LEU A 149 -1.60 4.26 -12.03
CA LEU A 149 -1.74 4.66 -10.64
C LEU A 149 -3.01 5.47 -10.38
N ASP A 150 -3.49 6.20 -11.37
CA ASP A 150 -4.71 7.02 -11.30
C ASP A 150 -4.80 7.84 -9.99
N THR A 151 -3.68 8.48 -9.66
CA THR A 151 -3.54 9.27 -8.44
C THR A 151 -3.64 10.75 -8.79
N PRO A 152 -4.64 11.47 -8.24
CA PRO A 152 -4.68 12.92 -8.37
C PRO A 152 -3.39 13.52 -7.82
N ASP A 153 -2.79 14.46 -8.57
CA ASP A 153 -1.54 15.11 -8.20
C ASP A 153 -0.45 14.11 -7.76
N LEU A 154 -0.06 13.24 -8.70
CA LEU A 154 0.91 12.18 -8.42
C LEU A 154 2.26 12.74 -7.93
N GLU A 155 2.67 13.92 -8.40
CA GLU A 155 3.92 14.56 -7.99
C GLU A 155 3.88 14.92 -6.49
N ALA A 156 2.80 15.59 -6.05
CA ALA A 156 2.62 15.91 -4.64
C ALA A 156 2.48 14.64 -3.77
N TYR A 157 1.80 13.62 -4.28
CA TYR A 157 1.70 12.35 -3.57
C TYR A 157 3.06 11.65 -3.45
N ASN A 158 3.88 11.66 -4.49
CA ASN A 158 5.23 11.09 -4.44
C ASN A 158 6.12 11.86 -3.46
N ALA A 159 6.06 13.19 -3.44
CA ALA A 159 6.78 14.02 -2.47
C ALA A 159 6.33 13.71 -1.03
N PHE A 160 5.02 13.56 -0.80
CA PHE A 160 4.49 13.12 0.50
C PHE A 160 5.04 11.75 0.90
N LEU A 161 5.09 10.78 0.00
CA LEU A 161 5.62 9.45 0.29
C LEU A 161 7.09 9.48 0.70
N VAL A 162 7.91 10.32 0.06
CA VAL A 162 9.32 10.52 0.44
C VAL A 162 9.40 11.08 1.86
N THR A 163 8.63 12.12 2.16
CA THR A 163 8.56 12.72 3.51
C THR A 163 8.08 11.70 4.56
N TRP A 164 7.05 10.93 4.24
CA TRP A 164 6.52 9.89 5.12
C TRP A 164 7.54 8.78 5.37
N HIS A 165 8.25 8.35 4.33
CA HIS A 165 9.32 7.36 4.46
C HIS A 165 10.45 7.86 5.37
N ALA A 166 10.91 9.09 5.17
CA ALA A 166 11.92 9.72 6.03
C ALA A 166 11.46 9.80 7.48
N PHE A 167 10.22 10.23 7.74
CA PHE A 167 9.64 10.28 9.08
C PHE A 167 9.61 8.90 9.77
N LEU A 168 9.22 7.84 9.05
CA LEU A 168 9.26 6.49 9.60
C LEU A 168 10.68 6.04 9.95
N LYS A 169 11.67 6.40 9.11
CA LYS A 169 13.09 6.12 9.38
C LYS A 169 13.61 6.85 10.62
N GLU A 170 13.22 8.11 10.80
CA GLU A 170 13.57 8.88 12.00
C GLU A 170 13.01 8.24 13.28
N ILE A 171 11.74 7.79 13.26
CA ILE A 171 11.14 7.08 14.39
C ILE A 171 11.92 5.79 14.67
N GLN A 172 12.20 4.98 13.65
CA GLN A 172 12.96 3.74 13.79
C GLN A 172 14.36 3.97 14.38
N ALA A 173 15.05 5.01 13.93
CA ALA A 173 16.35 5.39 14.47
C ALA A 173 16.26 5.84 15.94
N ALA A 174 15.24 6.63 16.29
CA ALA A 174 15.02 7.08 17.65
C ALA A 174 14.71 5.92 18.62
N GLN A 175 14.04 4.86 18.15
CA GLN A 175 13.72 3.69 18.96
C GLN A 175 14.92 2.86 19.38
N GLN A 176 16.01 2.88 18.62
CA GLN A 176 17.19 2.02 18.88
C GLN A 176 17.90 2.32 20.23
N GLY A 177 17.64 3.46 20.85
CA GLY A 177 18.23 3.86 22.13
C GLY A 177 17.25 3.92 23.31
N LEU A 178 15.97 3.55 23.08
CA LEU A 178 14.91 3.70 24.07
C LEU A 178 14.64 2.40 24.84
N ASP A 179 14.27 2.53 26.12
CA ASP A 179 13.71 1.41 26.87
C ASP A 179 12.27 1.06 26.38
N GLU A 180 11.76 -0.07 26.88
CA GLU A 180 10.44 -0.58 26.45
C GLU A 180 9.28 0.39 26.75
N GLY A 181 9.33 1.11 27.88
CA GLY A 181 8.32 2.07 28.27
C GLY A 181 8.31 3.32 27.38
N GLN A 182 9.50 3.83 27.06
CA GLN A 182 9.70 4.97 26.17
C GLN A 182 9.29 4.63 24.73
N ASN A 183 9.59 3.43 24.26
CA ASN A 183 9.17 2.94 22.96
C ASN A 183 7.64 2.88 22.83
N ARG A 184 6.92 2.44 23.87
CA ARG A 184 5.44 2.44 23.86
C ARG A 184 4.88 3.84 23.69
N ILE A 185 5.45 4.85 24.35
CA ILE A 185 5.01 6.25 24.24
C ILE A 185 5.22 6.75 22.82
N LEU A 186 6.42 6.55 22.25
CA LEU A 186 6.74 7.01 20.90
C LEU A 186 5.83 6.41 19.83
N THR A 187 5.54 5.11 19.90
CA THR A 187 4.66 4.42 18.97
C THR A 187 3.21 4.88 19.09
N THR A 188 2.75 5.30 20.26
CA THR A 188 1.39 5.80 20.47
C THR A 188 1.20 7.21 19.91
N VAL A 189 2.20 8.09 20.08
CA VAL A 189 2.13 9.51 19.63
C VAL A 189 2.07 9.63 18.10
N SER A 190 2.60 8.67 17.35
CA SER A 190 2.65 8.71 15.88
C SER A 190 1.28 8.77 15.20
N TYR A 191 0.17 8.53 15.91
CA TYR A 191 -1.20 8.50 15.38
C TYR A 191 -2.16 9.55 15.96
N THR A 192 -1.71 10.35 16.91
CA THR A 192 -2.57 11.36 17.58
C THR A 192 -2.39 12.77 17.03
N HIS A 193 -1.58 12.94 16.01
CA HIS A 193 -1.32 14.19 15.28
C HIS A 193 -1.43 13.93 13.76
#